data_9a5dc4ed010b9a61490ddf90b82cdb65
#
_entry.id   9a5dc4ed010b9a61490ddf90b82cdb65
#
_cell.length_a   1.000
_cell.length_b   1.000
_cell.length_c   1.000
_cell.angle_alpha   90.00
_cell.angle_beta   90.00
_cell.angle_gamma   90.00
#
_symmetry.space_group_name_H-M   'P 1'
#
loop_
_entity.id
_entity.type
_entity.pdbx_description
1 polymer ?
#
loop_
_entity_poly.entity_id
_entity_poly.type
_entity_poly.pdbx_seq_one_letter_code
_entity_poly.pdbx_strand_id
1 'polypeptide(L)'
;TLMFQCQKKVIHLDENKKVIDIRNPIARRPWQFVLEPLGGYLLLASKMLEEPKKYSGAWNFGPDYSSIITVKDVVKKIINNYGKGKWHSSNGESNKEHEANFLALDTSKARYHIGWQPIYNIDKAINKTVNWYKEMSKGNQNMMNVCQNQINEYIELIGKKWKS
;
A
#
# COMPACT_ATOMS: atom_id res chain seq x y z
N THR A 1 -2.31 -3.24 -4.78
CA THR A 1 -2.39 -3.20 -6.26
C THR A 1 -2.74 -1.80 -6.77
N LEU A 2 -3.72 -1.09 -6.21
CA LEU A 2 -4.09 0.29 -6.59
C LEU A 2 -2.97 1.30 -6.28
N MET A 3 -2.32 1.18 -5.13
CA MET A 3 -1.17 2.02 -4.76
C MET A 3 -0.02 1.86 -5.77
N PHE A 4 0.24 0.63 -6.21
CA PHE A 4 1.23 0.32 -7.25
C PHE A 4 0.90 0.97 -8.60
N GLN A 5 -0.36 0.97 -9.01
CA GLN A 5 -0.78 1.58 -10.28
C GLN A 5 -0.70 3.11 -10.27
N CYS A 6 -1.09 3.77 -9.16
CA CYS A 6 -0.92 5.21 -8.99
C CYS A 6 0.56 5.59 -9.03
N GLN A 7 1.40 4.84 -8.36
CA GLN A 7 2.84 5.08 -8.29
C GLN A 7 3.53 4.87 -9.63
N LYS A 8 3.20 3.81 -10.36
CA LYS A 8 3.72 3.56 -11.70
C LYS A 8 3.42 4.72 -12.64
N LYS A 9 2.20 5.29 -12.58
CA LYS A 9 1.85 6.50 -13.33
C LYS A 9 2.68 7.71 -12.93
N VAL A 10 2.92 7.94 -11.61
CA VAL A 10 3.72 9.07 -11.12
C VAL A 10 5.16 8.99 -11.61
N ILE A 11 5.74 7.81 -11.66
CA ILE A 11 7.16 7.60 -11.98
C ILE A 11 7.42 7.65 -13.47
N HIS A 12 6.57 7.04 -14.29
CA HIS A 12 6.68 7.17 -15.76
C HIS A 12 6.39 8.57 -16.29
N LEU A 13 5.90 9.49 -15.45
CA LEU A 13 5.67 10.90 -15.80
C LEU A 13 6.95 11.72 -15.88
N ASP A 14 8.05 11.24 -15.28
CA ASP A 14 9.30 12.00 -15.21
C ASP A 14 10.02 12.06 -16.57
N GLU A 15 9.96 10.97 -17.33
CA GLU A 15 10.63 10.89 -18.65
C GLU A 15 9.92 11.72 -19.74
N ASN A 16 8.61 12.01 -19.57
CA ASN A 16 7.78 12.64 -20.60
C ASN A 16 7.03 13.91 -20.18
N LYS A 17 7.32 14.51 -19.03
CA LYS A 17 6.61 15.71 -18.48
C LYS A 17 5.08 15.57 -18.41
N LYS A 18 4.54 14.37 -18.30
CA LYS A 18 3.10 14.13 -18.29
C LYS A 18 2.50 14.42 -16.92
N VAL A 19 1.30 14.98 -16.92
CA VAL A 19 0.50 15.24 -15.72
C VAL A 19 -0.26 13.98 -15.35
N ILE A 20 -0.37 13.67 -14.05
CA ILE A 20 -1.15 12.53 -13.57
C ILE A 20 -2.63 12.85 -13.75
N ASP A 21 -3.32 12.03 -14.50
CA ASP A 21 -4.77 12.13 -14.63
C ASP A 21 -5.47 11.24 -13.60
N ILE A 22 -6.35 11.85 -12.79
CA ILE A 22 -7.13 11.16 -11.76
C ILE A 22 -8.60 11.18 -12.14
N ARG A 23 -9.14 10.00 -12.41
CA ARG A 23 -10.56 9.86 -12.78
C ARG A 23 -11.49 10.15 -11.59
N ASN A 24 -11.22 9.58 -10.40
CA ASN A 24 -12.04 9.75 -9.19
C ASN A 24 -11.17 10.20 -8.01
N PRO A 25 -10.92 11.52 -7.87
CA PRO A 25 -10.04 12.05 -6.83
C PRO A 25 -10.59 11.93 -5.41
N ILE A 26 -11.91 11.85 -5.25
CA ILE A 26 -12.57 11.79 -3.94
C ILE A 26 -12.74 10.37 -3.40
N ALA A 27 -12.57 9.35 -4.24
CA ALA A 27 -12.70 7.97 -3.82
C ALA A 27 -11.68 7.63 -2.70
N ARG A 28 -12.16 7.01 -1.63
CA ARG A 28 -11.35 6.57 -0.49
C ARG A 28 -11.04 5.09 -0.62
N ARG A 29 -9.77 4.74 -0.34
CA ARG A 29 -9.28 3.36 -0.48
C ARG A 29 -8.40 2.98 0.72
N PRO A 30 -8.34 1.70 1.07
CA PRO A 30 -7.48 1.20 2.15
C PRO A 30 -6.04 1.07 1.65
N TRP A 31 -5.29 2.18 1.76
CA TRP A 31 -3.90 2.24 1.29
C TRP A 31 -2.95 1.63 2.30
N GLN A 32 -2.11 0.70 1.87
CA GLN A 32 -1.11 0.07 2.73
C GLN A 32 0.16 -0.27 1.98
N PHE A 33 1.25 -0.45 2.72
CA PHE A 33 2.51 -0.91 2.18
C PHE A 33 2.42 -2.40 1.78
N VAL A 34 3.16 -2.78 0.75
CA VAL A 34 3.07 -4.14 0.19
C VAL A 34 3.41 -5.24 1.20
N LEU A 35 4.33 -4.99 2.13
CA LEU A 35 4.72 -5.97 3.13
C LEU A 35 3.64 -6.23 4.20
N GLU A 36 2.66 -5.33 4.35
CA GLU A 36 1.56 -5.52 5.31
C GLU A 36 0.71 -6.76 5.01
N PRO A 37 0.08 -6.86 3.82
CA PRO A 37 -0.68 -8.07 3.50
C PRO A 37 0.22 -9.29 3.31
N LEU A 38 1.45 -9.13 2.78
CA LEU A 38 2.37 -10.25 2.61
C LEU A 38 2.77 -10.86 3.96
N GLY A 39 3.08 -10.03 4.96
CA GLY A 39 3.34 -10.49 6.33
C GLY A 39 2.12 -11.21 6.92
N GLY A 40 0.91 -10.67 6.69
CA GLY A 40 -0.35 -11.31 7.10
C GLY A 40 -0.55 -12.69 6.46
N TYR A 41 -0.26 -12.82 5.15
CA TYR A 41 -0.36 -14.11 4.45
C TYR A 41 0.63 -15.15 5.00
N LEU A 42 1.87 -14.75 5.29
CA LEU A 42 2.88 -15.64 5.85
C LEU A 42 2.52 -16.08 7.28
N LEU A 43 2.03 -15.14 8.11
CA LEU A 43 1.53 -15.46 9.45
C LEU A 43 0.34 -16.42 9.39
N LEU A 44 -0.63 -16.16 8.52
CA LEU A 44 -1.78 -17.05 8.34
C LEU A 44 -1.34 -18.45 7.86
N ALA A 45 -0.42 -18.50 6.90
CA ALA A 45 0.11 -19.77 6.41
C ALA A 45 0.80 -20.58 7.54
N SER A 46 1.59 -19.93 8.40
CA SER A 46 2.19 -20.58 9.57
C SER A 46 1.11 -21.16 10.50
N LYS A 47 0.06 -20.38 10.79
CA LYS A 47 -1.07 -20.85 11.62
C LYS A 47 -1.86 -21.99 10.98
N MET A 48 -2.01 -21.97 9.67
CA MET A 48 -2.67 -23.05 8.93
C MET A 48 -1.86 -24.35 8.94
N LEU A 49 -0.53 -24.31 9.04
CA LEU A 49 0.29 -25.51 9.22
C LEU A 49 0.07 -26.15 10.60
N GLU A 50 -0.23 -25.36 11.61
CA GLU A 50 -0.50 -25.83 12.97
C GLU A 50 -1.95 -26.39 13.10
N GLU A 51 -2.95 -25.63 12.69
CA GLU A 51 -4.38 -25.93 12.85
C GLU A 51 -5.16 -25.61 11.55
N PRO A 52 -5.05 -26.42 10.49
CA PRO A 52 -5.59 -26.08 9.16
C PRO A 52 -7.11 -25.84 9.15
N LYS A 53 -7.87 -26.63 9.89
CA LYS A 53 -9.33 -26.49 9.96
C LYS A 53 -9.78 -25.19 10.65
N LYS A 54 -9.03 -24.73 11.66
CA LYS A 54 -9.35 -23.52 12.44
C LYS A 54 -9.07 -22.23 11.64
N TYR A 55 -8.00 -22.25 10.86
CA TYR A 55 -7.56 -21.04 10.15
C TYR A 55 -7.95 -21.02 8.67
N SER A 56 -8.67 -22.02 8.16
CA SER A 56 -9.19 -22.00 6.80
C SER A 56 -10.29 -20.95 6.63
N GLY A 57 -10.51 -20.53 5.36
CA GLY A 57 -11.56 -19.60 4.99
C GLY A 57 -11.06 -18.20 4.62
N ALA A 58 -11.96 -17.23 4.56
CA ALA A 58 -11.66 -15.86 4.13
C ALA A 58 -11.02 -15.04 5.25
N TRP A 59 -9.99 -14.27 4.89
CA TRP A 59 -9.26 -13.37 5.79
C TRP A 59 -8.97 -12.05 5.07
N ASN A 60 -9.12 -10.93 5.79
CA ASN A 60 -8.78 -9.60 5.29
C ASN A 60 -7.56 -9.06 6.03
N PHE A 61 -6.64 -8.47 5.25
CA PHE A 61 -5.47 -7.75 5.73
C PHE A 61 -5.50 -6.34 5.16
N GLY A 62 -5.83 -5.37 5.96
CA GLY A 62 -6.01 -3.98 5.55
C GLY A 62 -5.40 -2.99 6.55
N PRO A 63 -5.23 -1.73 6.16
CA PRO A 63 -4.63 -0.71 7.01
C PRO A 63 -5.58 -0.27 8.13
N ASP A 64 -5.05 0.49 9.09
CA ASP A 64 -5.87 1.22 10.03
C ASP A 64 -6.77 2.23 9.32
N TYR A 65 -7.89 2.57 9.94
CA TYR A 65 -8.89 3.50 9.38
C TYR A 65 -8.29 4.85 8.99
N SER A 66 -7.31 5.34 9.74
CA SER A 66 -6.58 6.59 9.46
C SER A 66 -5.83 6.58 8.12
N SER A 67 -5.57 5.41 7.56
CA SER A 67 -4.93 5.23 6.25
C SER A 67 -5.94 5.08 5.10
N ILE A 68 -7.25 5.20 5.38
CA ILE A 68 -8.32 5.23 4.37
C ILE A 68 -8.54 6.67 3.93
N ILE A 69 -7.69 7.13 3.05
CA ILE A 69 -7.69 8.50 2.53
C ILE A 69 -8.07 8.56 1.05
N THR A 70 -8.31 9.76 0.52
CA THR A 70 -8.71 9.93 -0.87
C THR A 70 -7.56 9.65 -1.84
N VAL A 71 -7.91 9.28 -3.08
CA VAL A 71 -6.92 9.13 -4.17
C VAL A 71 -6.12 10.43 -4.36
N LYS A 72 -6.80 11.58 -4.31
CA LYS A 72 -6.18 12.91 -4.37
C LYS A 72 -5.12 13.10 -3.30
N ASP A 73 -5.43 12.73 -2.05
CA ASP A 73 -4.49 12.92 -0.93
C ASP A 73 -3.28 12.01 -1.06
N VAL A 74 -3.47 10.76 -1.50
CA VAL A 74 -2.36 9.85 -1.79
C VAL A 74 -1.46 10.42 -2.88
N VAL A 75 -2.03 10.89 -3.99
CA VAL A 75 -1.24 11.46 -5.09
C VAL A 75 -0.46 12.69 -4.64
N LYS A 76 -1.07 13.59 -3.86
CA LYS A 76 -0.36 14.74 -3.27
C LYS A 76 0.81 14.31 -2.39
N LYS A 77 0.59 13.32 -1.50
CA LYS A 77 1.64 12.79 -0.63
C LYS A 77 2.78 12.15 -1.44
N ILE A 78 2.46 11.41 -2.50
CA ILE A 78 3.48 10.82 -3.39
C ILE A 78 4.28 11.92 -4.09
N ILE A 79 3.64 12.92 -4.68
CA ILE A 79 4.32 14.03 -5.36
C ILE A 79 5.24 14.78 -4.38
N ASN A 80 4.77 15.08 -3.18
CA ASN A 80 5.56 15.74 -2.14
C ASN A 80 6.77 14.90 -1.72
N ASN A 81 6.60 13.59 -1.53
CA ASN A 81 7.70 12.69 -1.19
C ASN A 81 8.67 12.50 -2.35
N TYR A 82 8.18 12.43 -3.60
CA TYR A 82 9.02 12.28 -4.78
C TYR A 82 9.82 13.56 -5.09
N GLY A 83 9.23 14.72 -4.78
CA GLY A 83 9.83 16.06 -4.95
C GLY A 83 9.46 16.74 -6.26
N LYS A 84 8.71 16.10 -7.16
CA LYS A 84 8.25 16.65 -8.43
C LYS A 84 7.03 15.91 -8.95
N GLY A 85 6.29 16.54 -9.86
CA GLY A 85 5.08 16.00 -10.49
C GLY A 85 3.91 16.97 -10.40
N LYS A 86 2.93 16.77 -11.28
CA LYS A 86 1.66 17.50 -11.30
C LYS A 86 0.53 16.51 -11.50
N TRP A 87 -0.65 16.86 -11.05
CA TRP A 87 -1.85 16.08 -11.31
C TRP A 87 -3.01 16.99 -11.68
N HIS A 88 -3.98 16.46 -12.40
CA HIS A 88 -5.27 17.10 -12.63
C HIS A 88 -6.39 16.06 -12.48
N SER A 89 -7.60 16.52 -12.33
CA SER A 89 -8.78 15.68 -12.38
C SER A 89 -9.35 15.78 -13.78
N SER A 90 -9.40 14.66 -14.48
CA SER A 90 -10.23 14.59 -15.68
C SER A 90 -11.68 14.64 -15.23
N ASN A 91 -12.35 15.78 -15.41
CA ASN A 91 -13.79 15.89 -15.30
C ASN A 91 -14.43 15.15 -16.51
N GLY A 92 -13.96 13.93 -16.76
CA GLY A 92 -14.40 13.15 -17.92
C GLY A 92 -15.81 12.64 -17.73
N GLU A 93 -16.65 12.97 -18.66
CA GLU A 93 -17.86 12.25 -19.08
C GLU A 93 -17.50 10.81 -19.52
N SER A 94 -16.89 10.03 -18.64
CA SER A 94 -16.63 8.63 -18.96
C SER A 94 -17.54 7.76 -18.13
N ASN A 95 -18.42 7.06 -18.82
CA ASN A 95 -19.20 5.91 -18.42
C ASN A 95 -19.29 5.69 -16.91
N LYS A 96 -20.48 5.92 -16.39
CA LYS A 96 -20.90 5.69 -15.00
C LYS A 96 -20.79 4.19 -14.61
N GLU A 97 -19.60 3.63 -14.63
CA GLU A 97 -19.36 2.47 -13.83
C GLU A 97 -19.39 2.94 -12.37
N HIS A 98 -20.30 2.39 -11.60
CA HIS A 98 -20.50 2.69 -10.19
C HIS A 98 -19.26 2.24 -9.39
N GLU A 99 -18.21 3.07 -9.41
CA GLU A 99 -17.07 2.86 -8.54
C GLU A 99 -17.44 3.32 -7.12
N ALA A 100 -17.37 2.40 -6.15
CA ALA A 100 -17.65 2.72 -4.77
C ALA A 100 -16.77 3.90 -4.30
N ASN A 101 -17.38 4.95 -3.76
CA ASN A 101 -16.66 6.11 -3.25
C ASN A 101 -15.86 5.80 -1.98
N PHE A 102 -16.24 4.78 -1.26
CA PHE A 102 -15.58 4.34 -0.03
C PHE A 102 -15.39 2.83 -0.06
N LEU A 103 -14.17 2.39 0.25
CA LEU A 103 -13.83 0.99 0.46
C LEU A 103 -12.96 0.87 1.72
N ALA A 104 -13.38 0.02 2.63
CA ALA A 104 -12.64 -0.38 3.81
C ALA A 104 -12.63 -1.91 3.92
N LEU A 105 -11.67 -2.44 4.67
CA LEU A 105 -11.60 -3.86 4.99
C LEU A 105 -11.78 -4.03 6.50
N ASP A 106 -12.71 -4.89 6.89
CA ASP A 106 -12.77 -5.35 8.27
C ASP A 106 -11.65 -6.37 8.52
N THR A 107 -10.72 -6.01 9.39
CA THR A 107 -9.56 -6.81 9.76
C THR A 107 -9.68 -7.43 11.15
N SER A 108 -10.84 -7.31 11.80
CA SER A 108 -11.08 -7.76 13.18
C SER A 108 -10.72 -9.24 13.36
N LYS A 109 -11.09 -10.09 12.39
CA LYS A 109 -10.75 -11.51 12.41
C LYS A 109 -9.23 -11.75 12.46
N ALA A 110 -8.45 -11.05 11.63
CA ALA A 110 -7.00 -11.20 11.61
C ALA A 110 -6.37 -10.70 12.91
N ARG A 111 -6.85 -9.58 13.44
CA ARG A 111 -6.37 -9.02 14.72
C ARG A 111 -6.64 -9.97 15.88
N TYR A 112 -7.86 -10.45 15.99
CA TYR A 112 -8.29 -11.26 17.14
C TYR A 112 -7.72 -12.68 17.12
N HIS A 113 -7.75 -13.36 15.98
CA HIS A 113 -7.40 -14.79 15.92
C HIS A 113 -5.94 -15.10 15.67
N ILE A 114 -5.20 -14.22 14.98
CA ILE A 114 -3.79 -14.45 14.65
C ILE A 114 -2.87 -13.31 15.09
N GLY A 115 -3.37 -12.31 15.83
CA GLY A 115 -2.58 -11.20 16.33
C GLY A 115 -2.01 -10.26 15.25
N TRP A 116 -2.45 -10.40 13.99
CA TRP A 116 -1.98 -9.53 12.92
C TRP A 116 -2.53 -8.11 13.06
N GLN A 117 -1.68 -7.12 12.86
CA GLN A 117 -2.08 -5.72 12.75
C GLN A 117 -1.09 -4.96 11.86
N PRO A 118 -1.53 -3.89 11.16
CA PRO A 118 -0.65 -3.13 10.28
C PRO A 118 0.45 -2.42 11.09
N ILE A 119 1.65 -2.36 10.51
CA ILE A 119 2.84 -1.77 11.13
C ILE A 119 2.98 -0.30 10.74
N TYR A 120 2.80 0.03 9.46
CA TYR A 120 2.98 1.36 8.92
C TYR A 120 1.66 2.11 8.77
N ASN A 121 1.68 3.40 9.13
CA ASN A 121 0.65 4.35 8.71
C ASN A 121 0.86 4.72 7.23
N ILE A 122 -0.09 5.49 6.68
CA ILE A 122 -0.06 5.89 5.26
C ILE A 122 1.20 6.68 4.88
N ASP A 123 1.70 7.55 5.75
CA ASP A 123 2.87 8.38 5.45
C ASP A 123 4.15 7.53 5.35
N LYS A 124 4.33 6.59 6.27
CA LYS A 124 5.46 5.65 6.23
C LYS A 124 5.35 4.71 5.02
N ALA A 125 4.14 4.21 4.72
CA ALA A 125 3.88 3.36 3.56
C ALA A 125 4.25 4.06 2.24
N ILE A 126 3.82 5.32 2.06
CA ILE A 126 4.16 6.12 0.87
C ILE A 126 5.66 6.39 0.82
N ASN A 127 6.28 6.80 1.92
CA ASN A 127 7.70 7.08 1.98
C ASN A 127 8.54 5.86 1.55
N LYS A 128 8.26 4.68 2.12
CA LYS A 128 8.97 3.44 1.77
C LYS A 128 8.82 3.09 0.29
N THR A 129 7.60 3.22 -0.23
CA THR A 129 7.34 2.91 -1.63
C THR A 129 8.01 3.91 -2.57
N VAL A 130 7.90 5.22 -2.30
CA VAL A 130 8.53 6.26 -3.11
C VAL A 130 10.06 6.12 -3.11
N ASN A 131 10.66 5.81 -1.96
CA ASN A 131 12.11 5.60 -1.87
C ASN A 131 12.57 4.42 -2.71
N TRP A 132 11.83 3.31 -2.71
CA TRP A 132 12.14 2.17 -3.58
C TRP A 132 12.17 2.59 -5.07
N TYR A 133 11.17 3.35 -5.50
CA TYR A 133 11.11 3.82 -6.87
C TYR A 133 12.19 4.85 -7.21
N LYS A 134 12.56 5.72 -6.25
CA LYS A 134 13.68 6.65 -6.45
C LYS A 134 14.99 5.90 -6.69
N GLU A 135 15.26 4.85 -5.93
CA GLU A 135 16.45 4.02 -6.13
C GLU A 135 16.44 3.34 -7.51
N MET A 136 15.28 2.79 -7.90
CA MET A 136 15.11 2.20 -9.23
C MET A 136 15.36 3.22 -10.35
N SER A 137 14.81 4.43 -10.23
CA SER A 137 14.95 5.48 -11.25
C SER A 137 16.36 6.07 -11.37
N LYS A 138 17.16 5.95 -10.32
CA LYS A 138 18.59 6.31 -10.35
C LYS A 138 19.46 5.27 -11.07
N GLY A 139 18.89 4.18 -11.54
CA GLY A 139 19.63 3.09 -12.16
C GLY A 139 20.40 2.23 -11.14
N ASN A 140 19.94 2.19 -9.87
CA ASN A 140 20.56 1.34 -8.86
C ASN A 140 20.49 -0.13 -9.30
N GLN A 141 21.66 -0.71 -9.61
CA GLN A 141 21.77 -2.09 -10.09
C GLN A 141 21.51 -3.12 -8.96
N ASN A 142 21.51 -2.68 -7.70
CA ASN A 142 21.32 -3.56 -6.56
C ASN A 142 19.95 -3.36 -5.87
N MET A 143 18.88 -3.43 -6.65
CA MET A 143 17.51 -3.34 -6.11
C MET A 143 17.18 -4.47 -5.15
N MET A 144 17.87 -5.61 -5.24
CA MET A 144 17.74 -6.72 -4.28
C MET A 144 18.09 -6.26 -2.85
N ASN A 145 19.19 -5.52 -2.68
CA ASN A 145 19.57 -4.99 -1.37
C ASN A 145 18.55 -3.96 -0.85
N VAL A 146 17.97 -3.13 -1.73
CA VAL A 146 16.91 -2.20 -1.34
C VAL A 146 15.69 -2.96 -0.80
N CYS A 147 15.27 -4.02 -1.48
CA CYS A 147 14.18 -4.89 -1.01
C CYS A 147 14.54 -5.57 0.32
N GLN A 148 15.74 -6.16 0.42
CA GLN A 148 16.19 -6.86 1.61
C GLN A 148 16.22 -5.94 2.84
N ASN A 149 16.71 -4.72 2.69
CA ASN A 149 16.74 -3.74 3.76
C ASN A 149 15.32 -3.35 4.23
N GLN A 150 14.37 -3.17 3.29
CA GLN A 150 12.98 -2.89 3.64
C GLN A 150 12.31 -4.08 4.34
N ILE A 151 12.60 -5.31 3.91
CA ILE A 151 12.09 -6.53 4.53
C ILE A 151 12.66 -6.67 5.96
N ASN A 152 13.97 -6.52 6.14
CA ASN A 152 14.61 -6.65 7.44
C ASN A 152 14.05 -5.62 8.45
N GLU A 153 13.93 -4.34 8.04
CA GLU A 153 13.31 -3.32 8.89
C GLU A 153 11.86 -3.70 9.27
N TYR A 154 11.11 -4.21 8.31
CA TYR A 154 9.72 -4.61 8.55
C TYR A 154 9.62 -5.80 9.53
N ILE A 155 10.50 -6.81 9.39
CA ILE A 155 10.56 -7.98 10.28
C ILE A 155 10.89 -7.55 11.73
N GLU A 156 11.84 -6.64 11.91
CA GLU A 156 12.18 -6.11 13.25
C GLU A 156 10.96 -5.43 13.92
N LEU A 157 10.16 -4.70 13.14
CA LEU A 157 8.96 -4.03 13.64
C LEU A 157 7.83 -5.02 13.96
N ILE A 158 7.65 -6.05 13.13
CA ILE A 158 6.74 -7.17 13.41
C ILE A 158 7.09 -7.80 14.74
N GLY A 159 8.35 -8.14 14.94
CA GLY A 159 8.82 -8.79 16.16
C GLY A 159 8.53 -7.98 17.46
N LYS A 160 8.36 -6.67 17.36
CA LYS A 160 7.98 -5.79 18.47
C LYS A 160 6.46 -5.67 18.65
N LYS A 161 5.69 -5.74 17.57
CA LYS A 161 4.26 -5.39 17.58
C LYS A 161 3.33 -6.60 17.63
N TRP A 162 3.70 -7.72 17.01
CA TRP A 162 2.91 -8.95 16.97
C TRP A 162 3.23 -9.93 18.09
N LYS A 163 4.12 -9.55 19.02
CA LYS A 163 4.33 -10.29 20.27
C LYS A 163 3.24 -9.90 21.27
N SER A 164 2.23 -10.66 21.35
CA SER A 164 1.28 -10.73 22.47
C SER A 164 1.11 -12.16 22.92
#